data_0c58ebe2a6176e9a9d0cf4fffdea4738
#
_entry.id   0c58ebe2a6176e9a9d0cf4fffdea4738
#
_cell.length_a   1.000
_cell.length_b   1.000
_cell.length_c   1.000
_cell.angle_alpha   90.00
_cell.angle_beta   90.00
_cell.angle_gamma   90.00
#
_symmetry.space_group_name_H-M   'P 1'
#
loop_
_entity.id
_entity.type
_entity.pdbx_description
1 polymer ?
#
loop_
_entity_poly.entity_id
_entity_poly.type
_entity_poly.pdbx_seq_one_letter_code
_entity_poly.pdbx_strand_id
1 'polypeptide(L)'
;MPCTGAKFAEISVGGSQVLVDRTSSTGAAASFYYATAARVPGPNVLLNFKGTPDGVCGSSSIQPHQRWATGLLIDGATLAANPVSGNSYSIDLSNRGTAGSGQGWAIGWGVVWNSTATFNIQAPPGSMNWLIGSTGNTMPQTTETPGDVDSPSVPVAPKSLYLAQLCQRNGPTALTNIGY
;
A
#
# COMPACT_ATOMS: atom_id res chain seq x y z
N MET A 1 1.24 -19.32 20.39
CA MET A 1 -0.11 -19.82 20.00
C MET A 1 -0.13 -19.88 18.49
N PRO A 2 -0.63 -20.93 17.83
CA PRO A 2 -0.77 -20.92 16.39
C PRO A 2 -1.80 -19.85 16.00
N CYS A 3 -1.52 -19.14 14.93
CA CYS A 3 -2.39 -18.11 14.36
C CYS A 3 -3.62 -18.74 13.68
N THR A 4 -4.38 -19.51 14.45
CA THR A 4 -5.60 -20.16 13.96
C THR A 4 -6.69 -19.10 13.81
N GLY A 5 -7.15 -18.87 12.61
CA GLY A 5 -8.19 -17.90 12.29
C GLY A 5 -7.72 -16.61 11.66
N ALA A 6 -6.45 -16.55 11.21
CA ALA A 6 -5.98 -15.41 10.44
C ALA A 6 -6.86 -15.17 9.20
N LYS A 7 -7.43 -13.98 9.12
CA LYS A 7 -8.19 -13.55 7.94
C LYS A 7 -7.24 -13.26 6.80
N PHE A 8 -7.72 -13.38 5.57
CA PHE A 8 -6.92 -13.06 4.39
C PHE A 8 -6.55 -11.57 4.36
N ALA A 9 -7.52 -10.68 4.46
CA ALA A 9 -7.32 -9.24 4.54
C ALA A 9 -8.38 -8.62 5.45
N GLU A 10 -8.01 -7.52 6.10
CA GLU A 10 -8.97 -6.71 6.86
C GLU A 10 -9.81 -5.85 5.91
N ILE A 11 -9.15 -5.27 4.90
CA ILE A 11 -9.79 -4.50 3.85
C ILE A 11 -9.48 -5.18 2.52
N SER A 12 -10.50 -5.66 1.83
CA SER A 12 -10.38 -6.26 0.49
C SER A 12 -11.16 -5.42 -0.52
N VAL A 13 -10.46 -4.86 -1.49
CA VAL A 13 -11.06 -4.00 -2.53
C VAL A 13 -11.22 -4.79 -3.81
N GLY A 14 -12.46 -4.87 -4.29
CA GLY A 14 -12.83 -5.58 -5.52
C GLY A 14 -13.30 -4.67 -6.67
N GLY A 15 -13.29 -3.35 -6.49
CA GLY A 15 -13.77 -2.38 -7.46
C GLY A 15 -12.85 -1.19 -7.65
N SER A 16 -13.28 -0.23 -8.46
CA SER A 16 -12.59 1.04 -8.69
C SER A 16 -13.28 2.21 -7.99
N GLN A 17 -12.60 3.34 -7.91
CA GLN A 17 -13.08 4.59 -7.29
C GLN A 17 -13.40 4.44 -5.80
N VAL A 18 -12.62 3.59 -5.11
CA VAL A 18 -12.76 3.36 -3.68
C VAL A 18 -11.80 4.26 -2.92
N LEU A 19 -12.32 5.01 -1.96
CA LEU A 19 -11.55 5.74 -0.96
C LEU A 19 -11.69 5.03 0.39
N VAL A 20 -10.54 4.61 0.95
CA VAL A 20 -10.41 4.20 2.35
C VAL A 20 -9.66 5.30 3.07
N ASP A 21 -10.29 5.93 4.04
CA ASP A 21 -9.76 7.12 4.68
C ASP A 21 -9.71 7.00 6.21
N ARG A 22 -8.61 7.47 6.81
CA ARG A 22 -8.42 7.58 8.27
C ARG A 22 -8.75 6.30 9.04
N THR A 23 -8.44 5.16 8.42
CA THR A 23 -8.64 3.85 9.02
C THR A 23 -7.40 3.43 9.79
N SER A 24 -7.58 2.74 10.90
CA SER A 24 -6.48 2.14 11.65
C SER A 24 -6.75 0.67 11.93
N SER A 25 -5.67 -0.11 11.92
CA SER A 25 -5.68 -1.51 12.34
C SER A 25 -4.61 -1.76 13.38
N THR A 26 -4.99 -2.46 14.45
CA THR A 26 -4.10 -2.83 15.54
C THR A 26 -4.16 -4.33 15.76
N GLY A 27 -3.01 -4.96 15.87
CA GLY A 27 -2.91 -6.41 15.94
C GLY A 27 -2.91 -7.04 14.54
N ALA A 28 -2.63 -8.31 14.44
CA ALA A 28 -2.50 -8.96 13.16
C ALA A 28 -3.21 -10.31 13.12
N ALA A 29 -4.53 -10.28 13.08
CA ALA A 29 -5.31 -11.47 12.73
C ALA A 29 -5.40 -11.66 11.20
N ALA A 30 -4.87 -10.73 10.40
CA ALA A 30 -4.92 -10.78 8.94
C ALA A 30 -3.53 -10.91 8.33
N SER A 31 -3.44 -11.58 7.18
CA SER A 31 -2.21 -11.59 6.38
C SER A 31 -1.91 -10.22 5.77
N PHE A 32 -2.95 -9.45 5.50
CA PHE A 32 -2.85 -8.11 4.93
C PHE A 32 -3.78 -7.14 5.65
N TYR A 33 -3.32 -5.92 5.88
CA TYR A 33 -4.21 -4.82 6.27
C TYR A 33 -5.11 -4.42 5.11
N TYR A 34 -4.53 -4.36 3.92
CA TYR A 34 -5.21 -3.97 2.69
C TYR A 34 -4.76 -4.85 1.55
N ALA A 35 -5.70 -5.39 0.81
CA ALA A 35 -5.45 -6.15 -0.40
C ALA A 35 -6.44 -5.79 -1.50
N THR A 36 -6.06 -6.03 -2.75
CA THR A 36 -6.97 -5.96 -3.89
C THR A 36 -7.33 -7.35 -4.39
N ALA A 37 -8.50 -7.50 -4.96
CA ALA A 37 -8.79 -8.66 -5.80
C ALA A 37 -7.94 -8.62 -7.09
N ALA A 38 -8.01 -9.68 -7.89
CA ALA A 38 -7.30 -9.73 -9.16
C ALA A 38 -7.84 -8.68 -10.14
N ARG A 39 -6.94 -8.02 -10.85
CA ARG A 39 -7.25 -7.09 -11.96
C ARG A 39 -8.14 -5.91 -11.55
N VAL A 40 -8.07 -5.49 -10.31
CA VAL A 40 -8.82 -4.33 -9.84
C VAL A 40 -8.27 -3.07 -10.51
N PRO A 41 -9.07 -2.38 -11.31
CA PRO A 41 -8.64 -1.12 -11.93
C PRO A 41 -8.72 0.02 -10.92
N GLY A 42 -7.82 0.99 -11.07
CA GLY A 42 -7.92 2.26 -10.38
C GLY A 42 -8.94 3.23 -11.01
N PRO A 43 -9.06 4.42 -10.46
CA PRO A 43 -8.30 4.89 -9.28
C PRO A 43 -8.86 4.33 -7.97
N ASN A 44 -7.96 3.92 -7.06
CA ASN A 44 -8.30 3.60 -5.68
C ASN A 44 -7.33 4.34 -4.74
N VAL A 45 -7.80 4.73 -3.58
CA VAL A 45 -7.00 5.51 -2.62
C VAL A 45 -7.10 4.92 -1.23
N LEU A 46 -5.94 4.73 -0.60
CA LEU A 46 -5.79 4.46 0.82
C LEU A 46 -5.15 5.69 1.46
N LEU A 47 -5.95 6.48 2.17
CA LEU A 47 -5.57 7.78 2.71
C LEU A 47 -5.41 7.72 4.23
N ASN A 48 -4.24 8.16 4.74
CA ASN A 48 -3.97 8.29 6.18
C ASN A 48 -4.21 6.99 6.97
N PHE A 49 -3.87 5.84 6.39
CA PHE A 49 -3.99 4.56 7.07
C PHE A 49 -2.92 4.39 8.16
N LYS A 50 -3.29 3.79 9.30
CA LYS A 50 -2.35 3.45 10.37
C LYS A 50 -2.40 1.95 10.66
N GLY A 51 -1.25 1.30 10.59
CA GLY A 51 -1.10 -0.12 10.92
C GLY A 51 -0.11 -0.33 12.06
N THR A 52 -0.53 -1.06 13.10
CA THR A 52 0.34 -1.45 14.22
C THR A 52 0.21 -2.95 14.45
N PRO A 53 1.17 -3.77 14.00
CA PRO A 53 1.15 -5.20 14.20
C PRO A 53 1.37 -5.55 15.68
N ASP A 54 0.76 -6.63 16.14
CA ASP A 54 0.94 -7.13 17.51
C ASP A 54 2.19 -8.01 17.69
N GLY A 55 2.86 -8.32 16.59
CA GLY A 55 4.04 -9.18 16.63
C GLY A 55 3.77 -10.67 16.77
N VAL A 56 2.53 -11.11 16.70
CA VAL A 56 2.15 -12.51 16.93
C VAL A 56 1.87 -13.25 15.62
N CYS A 57 1.20 -12.62 14.67
CA CYS A 57 0.70 -13.28 13.46
C CYS A 57 0.73 -12.39 12.23
N GLY A 58 0.80 -13.04 11.05
CA GLY A 58 0.58 -12.42 9.76
C GLY A 58 1.72 -11.55 9.25
N SER A 59 1.63 -11.16 7.99
CA SER A 59 2.57 -10.22 7.39
C SER A 59 2.20 -8.76 7.65
N SER A 60 0.94 -8.50 7.98
CA SER A 60 0.44 -7.16 8.36
C SER A 60 0.90 -6.07 7.40
N SER A 61 0.65 -6.27 6.11
CA SER A 61 1.11 -5.36 5.06
C SER A 61 -0.05 -4.77 4.25
N ILE A 62 0.21 -3.63 3.64
CA ILE A 62 -0.56 -3.13 2.50
C ILE A 62 0.04 -3.78 1.27
N GLN A 63 -0.68 -4.74 0.68
CA GLN A 63 -0.19 -5.47 -0.47
C GLN A 63 -1.34 -5.81 -1.42
N PRO A 64 -1.35 -5.28 -2.65
CA PRO A 64 -2.19 -5.80 -3.71
C PRO A 64 -1.96 -7.30 -3.85
N HIS A 65 -3.04 -8.10 -3.79
CA HIS A 65 -2.86 -9.54 -3.57
C HIS A 65 -2.38 -10.26 -4.80
N GLN A 66 -3.02 -10.04 -5.95
CA GLN A 66 -2.71 -10.78 -7.17
C GLN A 66 -3.12 -10.04 -8.43
N ARG A 67 -2.32 -10.32 -9.44
CA ARG A 67 -2.53 -10.08 -10.87
C ARG A 67 -3.07 -8.72 -11.25
N TRP A 68 -2.13 -7.81 -11.48
CA TRP A 68 -2.38 -6.61 -12.26
C TRP A 68 -3.51 -5.72 -11.74
N ALA A 69 -3.56 -5.44 -10.46
CA ALA A 69 -4.24 -4.25 -9.98
C ALA A 69 -3.54 -3.00 -10.56
N THR A 70 -4.26 -1.91 -10.75
CA THR A 70 -3.69 -0.67 -11.29
C THR A 70 -4.21 0.56 -10.57
N GLY A 71 -3.42 1.64 -10.57
CA GLY A 71 -3.89 2.95 -10.12
C GLY A 71 -4.29 3.01 -8.65
N LEU A 72 -3.49 2.38 -7.77
CA LEU A 72 -3.62 2.53 -6.32
C LEU A 72 -2.72 3.66 -5.83
N LEU A 73 -3.28 4.62 -5.11
CA LEU A 73 -2.56 5.62 -4.35
C LEU A 73 -2.60 5.27 -2.86
N ILE A 74 -1.43 5.11 -2.26
CA ILE A 74 -1.23 5.00 -0.81
C ILE A 74 -0.68 6.34 -0.34
N ASP A 75 -1.49 7.13 0.34
CA ASP A 75 -1.23 8.54 0.66
C ASP A 75 -1.18 8.75 2.17
N GLY A 76 0.00 9.07 2.69
CA GLY A 76 0.19 9.38 4.11
C GLY A 76 0.00 8.19 5.05
N ALA A 77 0.20 6.97 4.58
CA ALA A 77 0.10 5.79 5.44
C ALA A 77 1.25 5.72 6.45
N THR A 78 0.98 5.22 7.64
CA THR A 78 1.98 4.97 8.68
C THR A 78 1.85 3.53 9.18
N LEU A 79 2.88 2.73 8.92
CA LEU A 79 2.91 1.33 9.35
C LEU A 79 4.15 1.05 10.18
N ALA A 80 3.94 0.51 11.37
CA ALA A 80 5.04 -0.02 12.15
C ALA A 80 5.56 -1.33 11.54
N ALA A 81 6.86 -1.57 11.68
CA ALA A 81 7.45 -2.84 11.24
C ALA A 81 6.87 -4.00 12.07
N ASN A 82 6.57 -5.12 11.39
CA ASN A 82 6.17 -6.33 12.10
C ASN A 82 7.43 -7.05 12.63
N PRO A 83 7.60 -7.18 13.96
CA PRO A 83 8.82 -7.74 14.53
C PRO A 83 8.96 -9.25 14.33
N VAL A 84 7.91 -9.96 13.92
CA VAL A 84 7.87 -11.43 13.85
C VAL A 84 7.93 -11.96 12.42
N SER A 85 7.54 -11.18 11.43
CA SER A 85 7.61 -11.65 10.06
C SER A 85 9.03 -11.53 9.51
N GLY A 86 9.57 -12.62 9.00
CA GLY A 86 10.82 -12.61 8.24
C GLY A 86 10.73 -11.77 6.95
N ASN A 87 9.54 -11.35 6.57
CA ASN A 87 9.27 -10.38 5.51
C ASN A 87 9.03 -9.02 6.16
N SER A 88 10.02 -8.17 6.08
CA SER A 88 10.08 -6.91 6.83
C SER A 88 9.35 -5.75 6.15
N TYR A 89 8.63 -5.95 5.05
CA TYR A 89 7.95 -4.84 4.37
C TYR A 89 6.49 -4.74 4.76
N SER A 90 6.10 -3.53 5.04
CA SER A 90 4.73 -3.19 5.39
C SER A 90 3.96 -2.58 4.21
N ILE A 91 4.65 -2.09 3.16
CA ILE A 91 4.04 -1.73 1.87
C ILE A 91 4.79 -2.48 0.77
N ASP A 92 4.04 -3.31 0.02
CA ASP A 92 4.62 -4.23 -0.95
C ASP A 92 3.90 -4.16 -2.30
N LEU A 93 4.54 -3.50 -3.27
CA LEU A 93 4.10 -3.36 -4.65
C LEU A 93 5.04 -4.16 -5.57
N SER A 94 4.89 -5.49 -5.58
CA SER A 94 5.90 -6.38 -6.13
C SER A 94 5.37 -7.48 -7.04
N ASN A 95 6.31 -8.22 -7.63
CA ASN A 95 6.07 -9.51 -8.25
C ASN A 95 5.98 -10.58 -7.17
N ARG A 96 4.83 -11.19 -7.05
CA ARG A 96 4.58 -12.31 -6.14
C ARG A 96 4.89 -13.68 -6.77
N GLY A 97 5.32 -13.68 -8.01
CA GLY A 97 5.81 -14.86 -8.71
C GLY A 97 4.88 -16.06 -8.63
N THR A 98 5.40 -17.17 -8.15
CA THR A 98 4.70 -18.44 -7.99
C THR A 98 3.90 -18.56 -6.69
N ALA A 99 3.84 -17.51 -5.86
CA ALA A 99 3.09 -17.54 -4.60
C ALA A 99 1.62 -17.94 -4.84
N GLY A 100 1.09 -18.77 -3.94
CA GLY A 100 -0.27 -19.28 -4.06
C GLY A 100 -0.52 -20.02 -5.38
N SER A 101 -1.44 -19.53 -6.19
CA SER A 101 -1.80 -20.08 -7.51
C SER A 101 -1.03 -19.46 -8.68
N GLY A 102 0.18 -18.92 -8.45
CA GLY A 102 0.92 -18.17 -9.45
C GLY A 102 0.40 -16.74 -9.58
N GLN A 103 0.64 -15.94 -8.54
CA GLN A 103 0.03 -14.62 -8.43
C GLN A 103 0.68 -13.57 -9.34
N GLY A 104 1.96 -13.75 -9.68
CA GLY A 104 2.68 -12.88 -10.60
C GLY A 104 2.76 -11.43 -10.11
N TRP A 105 2.76 -10.49 -11.01
CA TRP A 105 2.76 -9.07 -10.69
C TRP A 105 1.46 -8.64 -10.02
N ALA A 106 1.57 -8.11 -8.81
CA ALA A 106 0.41 -7.73 -8.02
C ALA A 106 -0.21 -6.42 -8.51
N ILE A 107 0.63 -5.46 -8.90
CA ILE A 107 0.20 -4.12 -9.30
C ILE A 107 1.17 -3.47 -10.29
N GLY A 108 0.63 -2.65 -11.17
CA GLY A 108 1.32 -1.60 -11.91
C GLY A 108 0.63 -0.25 -11.73
N TRP A 109 1.35 0.85 -11.96
CA TRP A 109 0.84 2.21 -11.79
C TRP A 109 0.39 2.50 -10.35
N GLY A 110 1.08 1.92 -9.36
CA GLY A 110 0.89 2.21 -7.94
C GLY A 110 1.77 3.35 -7.48
N VAL A 111 1.24 4.20 -6.60
CA VAL A 111 1.97 5.35 -6.02
C VAL A 111 1.91 5.27 -4.50
N VAL A 112 3.06 5.37 -3.85
CA VAL A 112 3.18 5.57 -2.41
C VAL A 112 3.68 6.99 -2.17
N TRP A 113 2.89 7.79 -1.48
CA TRP A 113 3.12 9.22 -1.30
C TRP A 113 3.25 9.56 0.19
N ASN A 114 4.33 10.23 0.58
CA ASN A 114 4.57 10.75 1.94
C ASN A 114 4.20 9.76 3.06
N SER A 115 4.52 8.49 2.87
CA SER A 115 4.19 7.42 3.82
C SER A 115 5.38 7.04 4.70
N THR A 116 5.13 6.42 5.84
CA THR A 116 6.17 5.89 6.73
C THR A 116 5.97 4.39 6.90
N ALA A 117 6.94 3.60 6.41
CA ALA A 117 6.85 2.14 6.39
C ALA A 117 8.19 1.49 6.07
N THR A 118 8.21 0.18 5.91
CA THR A 118 9.24 -0.54 5.14
C THR A 118 8.66 -0.91 3.78
N PHE A 119 9.45 -0.73 2.73
CA PHE A 119 8.95 -0.74 1.36
C PHE A 119 9.61 -1.81 0.50
N ASN A 120 8.80 -2.50 -0.30
CA ASN A 120 9.24 -3.29 -1.44
C ASN A 120 8.48 -2.79 -2.68
N ILE A 121 9.15 -2.00 -3.50
CA ILE A 121 8.54 -1.35 -4.67
C ILE A 121 9.28 -1.80 -5.91
N GLN A 122 8.60 -2.50 -6.80
CA GLN A 122 9.15 -3.09 -8.02
C GLN A 122 8.43 -2.55 -9.26
N ALA A 123 9.10 -2.51 -10.39
CA ALA A 123 8.57 -2.08 -11.67
C ALA A 123 8.20 -3.28 -12.55
N PRO A 124 6.91 -3.50 -12.84
CA PRO A 124 6.51 -4.52 -13.80
C PRO A 124 6.97 -4.17 -15.22
N PRO A 125 7.18 -5.15 -16.09
CA PRO A 125 7.44 -4.90 -17.50
C PRO A 125 6.35 -4.03 -18.14
N GLY A 126 6.75 -2.92 -18.75
CA GLY A 126 5.83 -1.97 -19.40
C GLY A 126 5.00 -1.10 -18.45
N SER A 127 5.34 -1.09 -17.16
CA SER A 127 4.67 -0.29 -16.14
C SER A 127 5.67 0.19 -15.08
N MET A 128 5.20 1.03 -14.16
CA MET A 128 6.00 1.56 -13.07
C MET A 128 5.17 1.61 -11.78
N ASN A 129 5.84 1.46 -10.64
CA ASN A 129 5.34 1.84 -9.32
C ASN A 129 6.29 2.87 -8.71
N TRP A 130 5.75 3.81 -7.96
CA TRP A 130 6.50 4.94 -7.40
C TRP A 130 6.46 4.98 -5.89
N LEU A 131 7.59 5.35 -5.29
CA LEU A 131 7.75 5.70 -3.88
C LEU A 131 8.25 7.14 -3.78
N ILE A 132 7.42 8.05 -3.33
CA ILE A 132 7.70 9.49 -3.37
C ILE A 132 7.57 10.11 -1.98
N GLY A 133 8.60 10.84 -1.53
CA GLY A 133 8.59 11.59 -0.27
C GLY A 133 8.44 10.73 0.99
N SER A 134 8.64 9.43 0.88
CA SER A 134 8.32 8.47 1.95
C SER A 134 9.52 8.15 2.82
N THR A 135 9.27 7.87 4.10
CA THR A 135 10.30 7.63 5.11
C THR A 135 10.31 6.18 5.57
N GLY A 136 11.48 5.56 5.55
CA GLY A 136 11.71 4.19 6.01
C GLY A 136 12.64 3.42 5.09
N ASN A 137 12.86 2.15 5.40
CA ASN A 137 13.79 1.31 4.67
C ASN A 137 13.15 0.74 3.40
N THR A 138 13.88 0.80 2.30
CA THR A 138 13.59 0.03 1.10
C THR A 138 14.31 -1.30 1.17
N MET A 139 13.59 -2.39 0.83
CA MET A 139 14.23 -3.70 0.78
C MET A 139 15.13 -3.81 -0.46
N PRO A 140 16.29 -4.48 -0.33
CA PRO A 140 17.12 -4.77 -1.48
C PRO A 140 16.34 -5.57 -2.52
N GLN A 141 16.36 -5.12 -3.75
CA GLN A 141 15.80 -5.87 -4.87
C GLN A 141 16.73 -7.04 -5.20
N THR A 142 16.17 -8.22 -5.38
CA THR A 142 16.98 -9.42 -5.64
C THR A 142 17.11 -9.72 -7.13
N THR A 143 16.00 -9.73 -7.86
CA THR A 143 15.96 -10.11 -9.28
C THR A 143 15.09 -9.20 -10.14
N GLU A 144 14.12 -8.53 -9.53
CA GLU A 144 13.16 -7.70 -10.25
C GLU A 144 13.67 -6.25 -10.37
N THR A 145 13.23 -5.58 -11.40
CA THR A 145 13.53 -4.15 -11.58
C THR A 145 12.92 -3.34 -10.43
N PRO A 146 13.69 -2.50 -9.73
CA PRO A 146 13.15 -1.62 -8.71
C PRO A 146 12.17 -0.61 -9.31
N GLY A 147 11.16 -0.23 -8.53
CA GLY A 147 10.31 0.91 -8.82
C GLY A 147 11.07 2.23 -8.74
N ASP A 148 10.43 3.29 -9.14
CA ASP A 148 11.00 4.63 -9.08
C ASP A 148 10.90 5.20 -7.66
N VAL A 149 12.03 5.66 -7.12
CA VAL A 149 12.12 6.22 -5.77
C VAL A 149 12.58 7.67 -5.84
N ASP A 150 11.69 8.59 -5.47
CA ASP A 150 11.97 10.02 -5.44
C ASP A 150 11.89 10.57 -4.01
N SER A 151 12.80 11.47 -3.68
CA SER A 151 12.86 12.18 -2.39
C SER A 151 12.82 11.21 -1.18
N PRO A 152 13.69 10.17 -1.11
CA PRO A 152 13.67 9.20 -0.02
C PRO A 152 13.93 9.88 1.33
N SER A 153 13.06 9.63 2.29
CA SER A 153 13.07 10.21 3.64
C SER A 153 12.90 11.74 3.70
N VAL A 154 12.50 12.37 2.60
CA VAL A 154 12.23 13.81 2.53
C VAL A 154 10.79 14.01 2.05
N PRO A 155 9.84 14.29 2.96
CA PRO A 155 8.45 14.52 2.56
C PRO A 155 8.33 15.64 1.52
N VAL A 156 7.49 15.43 0.53
CA VAL A 156 7.27 16.35 -0.58
C VAL A 156 5.94 17.10 -0.48
N ALA A 157 5.84 18.22 -1.16
CA ALA A 157 4.58 18.93 -1.31
C ALA A 157 3.81 18.41 -2.55
N PRO A 158 2.46 18.37 -2.48
CA PRO A 158 1.62 18.64 -1.31
C PRO A 158 1.70 17.55 -0.25
N LYS A 159 1.31 17.86 1.00
CA LYS A 159 1.32 16.87 2.10
C LYS A 159 0.51 15.61 1.77
N SER A 160 -0.64 15.78 1.12
CA SER A 160 -1.45 14.69 0.55
C SER A 160 -1.72 14.98 -0.92
N LEU A 161 -1.36 14.04 -1.76
CA LEU A 161 -1.60 14.14 -3.20
C LEU A 161 -3.10 14.06 -3.52
N TYR A 162 -3.81 13.14 -2.85
CA TYR A 162 -5.25 12.98 -3.05
C TYR A 162 -6.02 14.25 -2.69
N LEU A 163 -5.77 14.81 -1.51
CA LEU A 163 -6.48 16.01 -1.05
C LEU A 163 -6.19 17.22 -1.94
N ALA A 164 -4.95 17.38 -2.38
CA ALA A 164 -4.59 18.44 -3.30
C ALA A 164 -5.33 18.31 -4.65
N GLN A 165 -5.35 17.11 -5.22
CA GLN A 165 -6.08 16.85 -6.47
C GLN A 165 -7.59 17.01 -6.30
N LEU A 166 -8.15 16.59 -5.17
CA LEU A 166 -9.58 16.75 -4.88
C LEU A 166 -9.94 18.24 -4.81
N CYS A 167 -9.14 19.02 -4.09
CA CYS A 167 -9.33 20.49 -4.00
C CYS A 167 -9.19 21.17 -5.37
N GLN A 168 -8.16 20.79 -6.14
CA GLN A 168 -7.92 21.37 -7.47
C GLN A 168 -9.08 21.11 -8.44
N ARG A 169 -9.66 19.93 -8.41
CA ARG A 169 -10.71 19.51 -9.35
C ARG A 169 -12.10 19.98 -8.94
N ASN A 170 -12.40 19.97 -7.64
CA ASN A 170 -13.76 20.16 -7.12
C ASN A 170 -13.90 21.33 -6.15
N GLY A 171 -12.82 22.10 -5.95
CA GLY A 171 -12.78 23.23 -5.03
C GLY A 171 -12.64 22.83 -3.55
N PRO A 172 -12.39 23.81 -2.67
CA PRO A 172 -12.14 23.56 -1.24
C PRO A 172 -13.33 22.95 -0.50
N THR A 173 -14.55 23.20 -0.93
CA THR A 173 -15.76 22.61 -0.33
C THR A 173 -15.73 21.07 -0.40
N ALA A 174 -15.07 20.50 -1.41
CA ALA A 174 -14.93 19.05 -1.51
C ALA A 174 -14.10 18.45 -0.35
N LEU A 175 -13.12 19.19 0.16
CA LEU A 175 -12.34 18.77 1.34
C LEU A 175 -13.23 18.80 2.58
N THR A 176 -13.96 19.90 2.80
CA THR A 176 -14.89 20.03 3.93
C THR A 176 -15.93 18.93 3.94
N ASN A 177 -16.45 18.54 2.76
CA ASN A 177 -17.47 17.48 2.64
C ASN A 177 -16.96 16.11 3.08
N ILE A 178 -15.66 15.85 3.01
CA ILE A 178 -15.04 14.62 3.50
C ILE A 178 -14.34 14.81 4.86
N GLY A 179 -14.52 15.94 5.52
CA GLY A 179 -14.02 16.23 6.86
C GLY A 179 -12.53 16.61 6.92
N TYR A 180 -12.03 17.34 5.90
CA TYR A 180 -10.69 17.93 5.85
C TYR A 180 -10.73 19.46 5.77
#